data_b620791eac2a88beb3e0b30e6175ac1f
#
_entry.id   b620791eac2a88beb3e0b30e6175ac1f
#
_cell.length_a   1.000
_cell.length_b   1.000
_cell.length_c   1.000
_cell.angle_alpha   90.00
_cell.angle_beta   90.00
_cell.angle_gamma   90.00
#
_symmetry.space_group_name_H-M   'P 1'
#
loop_
_entity.id
_entity.type
_entity.pdbx_description
1 polymer ?
#
loop_
_entity_poly.entity_id
_entity_poly.type
_entity_poly.pdbx_seq_one_letter_code
_entity_poly.pdbx_strand_id
1 'polypeptide(L)'
;MMKVVTYLINLDGSQERLERATQQLNQVNWPFERFSAVDGRGKDLTEFVNYDDQGANHVLGRRLMNSELGCYLSHYGCAEKFLSTDADYLVVLEDDMKINQDFKRKLDGVIEYLDQHKELDWYLLNIATKKKKLAKDITDIEGMSLWHAFYFPIRGLGLVWSRQGAEAFMQAGKKMAMPVDIFFQTWLSKNGKGLGVWPALVKPAGLDSDILGTVAAQGISRKEKEGRSFSHGLKKQKRMWRDKFYAMKHLVASK
;
A
#
# COMPACT_ATOMS: atom_id res chain seq x y z
N MET A 1 -17.79 -11.29 17.20
CA MET A 1 -18.11 -10.70 15.87
C MET A 1 -16.86 -10.02 15.40
N MET A 2 -16.36 -10.37 14.23
CA MET A 2 -15.19 -9.77 13.58
C MET A 2 -15.37 -8.26 13.44
N LYS A 3 -14.37 -7.47 13.85
CA LYS A 3 -14.39 -6.00 13.79
C LYS A 3 -13.42 -5.51 12.73
N VAL A 4 -13.93 -4.70 11.80
CA VAL A 4 -13.14 -4.08 10.73
C VAL A 4 -13.20 -2.57 10.88
N VAL A 5 -12.05 -1.91 10.87
CA VAL A 5 -11.95 -0.45 10.77
C VAL A 5 -11.42 -0.08 9.39
N THR A 6 -11.93 1.00 8.83
CA THR A 6 -11.46 1.53 7.54
C THR A 6 -10.99 2.96 7.69
N TYR A 7 -9.77 3.24 7.24
CA TYR A 7 -9.25 4.59 7.14
C TYR A 7 -9.12 5.01 5.67
N LEU A 8 -9.72 6.16 5.33
CA LEU A 8 -9.57 6.83 4.05
C LEU A 8 -8.51 7.92 4.19
N ILE A 9 -7.34 7.71 3.62
CA ILE A 9 -6.24 8.68 3.60
C ILE A 9 -6.59 9.79 2.62
N ASN A 10 -6.63 11.04 3.13
CA ASN A 10 -6.91 12.22 2.33
C ASN A 10 -6.16 13.43 2.88
N LEU A 11 -5.51 14.21 2.01
CA LEU A 11 -4.83 15.45 2.35
C LEU A 11 -5.82 16.54 2.75
N ASP A 12 -5.48 17.30 3.79
CA ASP A 12 -6.22 18.52 4.12
C ASP A 12 -6.16 19.49 2.94
N GLY A 13 -7.30 20.04 2.58
CA GLY A 13 -7.46 20.88 1.38
C GLY A 13 -7.81 20.12 0.09
N SER A 14 -7.72 18.79 0.03
CA SER A 14 -8.18 17.99 -1.12
C SER A 14 -9.66 17.60 -1.00
N GLN A 15 -10.53 18.62 -0.82
CA GLN A 15 -11.95 18.45 -0.50
C GLN A 15 -12.70 17.70 -1.61
N GLU A 16 -12.48 18.05 -2.87
CA GLU A 16 -13.15 17.41 -4.03
C GLU A 16 -12.87 15.91 -4.08
N ARG A 17 -11.63 15.49 -3.78
CA ARG A 17 -11.25 14.08 -3.73
C ARG A 17 -11.91 13.36 -2.56
N LEU A 18 -11.99 14.01 -1.40
CA LEU A 18 -12.68 13.48 -0.23
C LEU A 18 -14.17 13.25 -0.53
N GLU A 19 -14.85 14.24 -1.10
CA GLU A 19 -16.27 14.14 -1.45
C GLU A 19 -16.55 13.01 -2.42
N ARG A 20 -15.72 12.88 -3.45
CA ARG A 20 -15.83 11.81 -4.47
C ARG A 20 -15.63 10.42 -3.87
N ALA A 21 -14.61 10.25 -3.02
CA ALA A 21 -14.35 9.00 -2.34
C ALA A 21 -15.47 8.66 -1.34
N THR A 22 -15.93 9.65 -0.57
CA THR A 22 -17.06 9.53 0.36
C THR A 22 -18.34 9.10 -0.36
N GLN A 23 -18.66 9.72 -1.48
CA GLN A 23 -19.84 9.34 -2.28
C GLN A 23 -19.79 7.88 -2.71
N GLN A 24 -18.65 7.41 -3.20
CA GLN A 24 -18.49 6.01 -3.62
C GLN A 24 -18.66 5.04 -2.45
N LEU A 25 -18.05 5.31 -1.29
CA LEU A 25 -18.14 4.45 -0.12
C LEU A 25 -19.56 4.41 0.45
N ASN A 26 -20.25 5.55 0.48
CA ASN A 26 -21.65 5.63 0.91
C ASN A 26 -22.60 4.87 -0.04
N GLN A 27 -22.36 4.91 -1.35
CA GLN A 27 -23.17 4.18 -2.35
C GLN A 27 -23.12 2.66 -2.14
N VAL A 28 -22.03 2.13 -1.61
CA VAL A 28 -21.87 0.70 -1.29
C VAL A 28 -22.09 0.38 0.19
N ASN A 29 -22.52 1.35 1.00
CA ASN A 29 -22.73 1.22 2.44
C ASN A 29 -21.47 0.69 3.16
N TRP A 30 -20.29 1.20 2.82
CA TRP A 30 -19.04 0.84 3.46
C TRP A 30 -18.64 1.91 4.47
N PRO A 31 -18.62 1.60 5.79
CA PRO A 31 -18.25 2.56 6.82
C PRO A 31 -16.75 2.86 6.77
N PHE A 32 -16.39 4.11 6.98
CA PHE A 32 -15.00 4.54 7.02
C PHE A 32 -14.82 5.76 7.93
N GLU A 33 -13.60 5.99 8.35
CA GLU A 33 -13.14 7.18 9.02
C GLU A 33 -12.08 7.87 8.14
N ARG A 34 -12.18 9.20 8.00
CA ARG A 34 -11.13 9.96 7.32
C ARG A 34 -9.88 9.97 8.17
N PHE A 35 -8.75 9.62 7.58
CA PHE A 35 -7.42 9.81 8.12
C PHE A 35 -6.78 11.03 7.44
N SER A 36 -6.51 12.09 8.22
CA SER A 36 -5.79 13.28 7.70
C SER A 36 -4.38 12.87 7.33
N ALA A 37 -4.08 12.90 6.03
CA ALA A 37 -2.79 12.50 5.51
C ALA A 37 -1.67 13.43 5.99
N VAL A 38 -0.50 12.88 6.21
CA VAL A 38 0.69 13.67 6.53
C VAL A 38 1.11 14.45 5.28
N ASP A 39 0.96 15.77 5.31
CA ASP A 39 1.44 16.62 4.20
C ASP A 39 2.94 16.82 4.31
N GLY A 40 3.64 16.25 3.34
CA GLY A 40 5.09 16.42 3.23
C GLY A 40 5.51 17.62 2.38
N ARG A 41 4.58 18.29 1.71
CA ARG A 41 4.89 19.41 0.81
C ARG A 41 5.48 20.59 1.58
N GLY A 42 6.52 21.19 1.04
CA GLY A 42 7.17 22.36 1.63
C GLY A 42 8.03 22.09 2.87
N LYS A 43 8.06 20.86 3.39
CA LYS A 43 8.93 20.50 4.52
C LYS A 43 10.36 20.23 4.08
N ASP A 44 11.34 20.51 4.95
CA ASP A 44 12.70 20.03 4.75
C ASP A 44 12.80 18.54 5.07
N LEU A 45 13.68 17.81 4.38
CA LEU A 45 13.87 16.36 4.61
C LEU A 45 14.35 16.05 6.03
N THR A 46 15.02 16.99 6.70
CA THR A 46 15.50 16.86 8.07
C THR A 46 14.38 16.85 9.12
N GLU A 47 13.19 17.35 8.76
CA GLU A 47 12.01 17.31 9.63
C GLU A 47 11.41 15.89 9.76
N PHE A 48 11.80 14.97 8.87
CA PHE A 48 11.32 13.59 8.90
C PHE A 48 12.28 12.71 9.72
N VAL A 49 12.08 12.67 11.03
CA VAL A 49 12.99 12.05 12.03
C VAL A 49 13.42 10.62 11.67
N ASN A 50 12.56 9.84 11.04
CA ASN A 50 12.85 8.44 10.69
C ASN A 50 13.28 8.27 9.22
N TYR A 51 13.54 9.35 8.51
CA TYR A 51 14.03 9.28 7.13
C TYR A 51 15.50 8.88 7.10
N ASP A 52 15.80 7.85 6.34
CA ASP A 52 17.16 7.34 6.12
C ASP A 52 17.63 7.72 4.70
N ASP A 53 18.20 8.92 4.57
CA ASP A 53 18.69 9.44 3.29
C ASP A 53 19.82 8.56 2.72
N GLN A 54 20.72 8.08 3.55
CA GLN A 54 21.81 7.18 3.11
C GLN A 54 21.25 5.84 2.63
N GLY A 55 20.31 5.26 3.36
CA GLY A 55 19.61 4.05 2.97
C GLY A 55 18.83 4.23 1.66
N ALA A 56 18.14 5.35 1.48
CA ALA A 56 17.43 5.67 0.25
C ALA A 56 18.39 5.77 -0.95
N ASN A 57 19.50 6.50 -0.81
CA ASN A 57 20.51 6.57 -1.83
C ASN A 57 21.17 5.21 -2.12
N HIS A 58 21.39 4.39 -1.09
CA HIS A 58 21.93 3.04 -1.27
C HIS A 58 20.98 2.13 -2.06
N VAL A 59 19.70 2.11 -1.69
CA VAL A 59 18.70 1.18 -2.25
C VAL A 59 18.12 1.66 -3.57
N LEU A 60 17.83 2.97 -3.68
CA LEU A 60 17.12 3.55 -4.82
C LEU A 60 18.07 4.30 -5.77
N GLY A 61 19.23 4.79 -5.31
CA GLY A 61 20.08 5.70 -6.05
C GLY A 61 19.48 7.10 -6.20
N ARG A 62 18.63 7.49 -5.27
CA ARG A 62 18.02 8.81 -5.14
C ARG A 62 17.48 9.05 -3.74
N ARG A 63 17.25 10.30 -3.41
CA ARG A 63 16.50 10.71 -2.23
C ARG A 63 15.00 10.37 -2.39
N LEU A 64 14.27 10.33 -1.30
CA LEU A 64 12.82 10.34 -1.32
C LEU A 64 12.30 11.77 -1.53
N MET A 65 11.16 11.89 -2.18
CA MET A 65 10.42 13.15 -2.22
C MET A 65 9.63 13.33 -0.92
N ASN A 66 9.44 14.56 -0.51
CA ASN A 66 8.65 14.90 0.69
C ASN A 66 7.24 14.30 0.64
N SER A 67 6.61 14.28 -0.53
CA SER A 67 5.32 13.64 -0.76
C SER A 67 5.35 12.11 -0.60
N GLU A 68 6.48 11.46 -0.95
CA GLU A 68 6.66 10.02 -0.71
C GLU A 68 6.81 9.72 0.79
N LEU A 69 7.48 10.62 1.54
CA LEU A 69 7.58 10.54 3.00
C LEU A 69 6.23 10.79 3.68
N GLY A 70 5.47 11.78 3.22
CA GLY A 70 4.11 12.03 3.71
C GLY A 70 3.18 10.85 3.49
N CYS A 71 3.20 10.25 2.29
CA CYS A 71 2.44 9.04 1.99
C CYS A 71 2.86 7.87 2.89
N TYR A 72 4.17 7.66 3.09
CA TYR A 72 4.68 6.63 3.99
C TYR A 72 4.16 6.81 5.42
N LEU A 73 4.30 8.01 5.96
CA LEU A 73 3.85 8.34 7.32
C LEU A 73 2.34 8.23 7.47
N SER A 74 1.56 8.51 6.43
CA SER A 74 0.12 8.33 6.45
C SER A 74 -0.27 6.86 6.59
N HIS A 75 0.34 5.96 5.82
CA HIS A 75 0.14 4.52 5.97
C HIS A 75 0.63 3.99 7.33
N TYR A 76 1.78 4.49 7.80
CA TYR A 76 2.32 4.14 9.11
C TYR A 76 1.39 4.59 10.25
N GLY A 77 0.89 5.82 10.18
CA GLY A 77 -0.07 6.36 11.15
C GLY A 77 -1.42 5.63 11.13
N CYS A 78 -1.90 5.17 9.96
CA CYS A 78 -3.09 4.31 9.89
C CYS A 78 -2.88 2.99 10.64
N ALA A 79 -1.73 2.34 10.48
CA ALA A 79 -1.40 1.11 11.19
C ALA A 79 -1.26 1.36 12.71
N GLU A 80 -0.59 2.44 13.12
CA GLU A 80 -0.46 2.84 14.52
C GLU A 80 -1.83 3.10 15.17
N LYS A 81 -2.69 3.88 14.51
CA LYS A 81 -4.05 4.16 14.99
C LYS A 81 -4.89 2.88 15.10
N PHE A 82 -4.80 1.99 14.11
CA PHE A 82 -5.48 0.70 14.14
C PHE A 82 -5.08 -0.12 15.36
N LEU A 83 -3.79 -0.19 15.69
CA LEU A 83 -3.30 -0.97 16.82
C LEU A 83 -3.77 -0.44 18.17
N SER A 84 -4.20 0.82 18.25
CA SER A 84 -4.84 1.39 19.45
C SER A 84 -6.32 1.06 19.60
N THR A 85 -6.94 0.41 18.60
CA THR A 85 -8.34 -0.06 18.62
C THR A 85 -8.43 -1.54 18.97
N ASP A 86 -9.65 -2.03 19.18
CA ASP A 86 -9.95 -3.45 19.37
C ASP A 86 -10.38 -4.15 18.05
N ALA A 87 -10.18 -3.51 16.90
CA ALA A 87 -10.52 -4.10 15.60
C ALA A 87 -9.56 -5.25 15.23
N ASP A 88 -10.08 -6.24 14.50
CA ASP A 88 -9.32 -7.40 14.04
C ASP A 88 -8.57 -7.10 12.75
N TYR A 89 -9.18 -6.29 11.87
CA TYR A 89 -8.66 -5.95 10.53
C TYR A 89 -8.75 -4.46 10.28
N LEU A 90 -7.75 -3.95 9.53
CA LEU A 90 -7.72 -2.57 9.04
C LEU A 90 -7.80 -2.56 7.51
N VAL A 91 -8.72 -1.80 6.96
CA VAL A 91 -8.76 -1.43 5.55
C VAL A 91 -8.19 -0.03 5.40
N VAL A 92 -7.21 0.15 4.52
CA VAL A 92 -6.65 1.47 4.15
C VAL A 92 -6.98 1.74 2.69
N LEU A 93 -7.62 2.87 2.44
CA LEU A 93 -7.95 3.36 1.09
C LEU A 93 -7.33 4.73 0.87
N GLU A 94 -6.87 5.02 -0.36
CA GLU A 94 -6.45 6.36 -0.76
C GLU A 94 -7.60 7.05 -1.52
N ASP A 95 -7.69 8.37 -1.43
CA ASP A 95 -8.81 9.18 -1.92
C ASP A 95 -8.91 9.28 -3.45
N ASP A 96 -7.90 8.83 -4.20
CA ASP A 96 -7.90 8.76 -5.67
C ASP A 96 -8.38 7.40 -6.21
N MET A 97 -9.08 6.65 -5.37
CA MET A 97 -9.63 5.35 -5.71
C MET A 97 -10.93 5.45 -6.53
N LYS A 98 -11.21 4.35 -7.26
CA LYS A 98 -12.50 4.00 -7.82
C LYS A 98 -12.87 2.59 -7.39
N ILE A 99 -14.06 2.42 -6.82
CA ILE A 99 -14.63 1.11 -6.43
C ILE A 99 -15.83 0.76 -7.29
N ASN A 100 -16.20 -0.51 -7.33
CA ASN A 100 -17.41 -0.98 -8.00
C ASN A 100 -18.55 -1.25 -7.01
N GLN A 101 -19.75 -1.48 -7.51
CA GLN A 101 -20.93 -1.74 -6.69
C GLN A 101 -20.83 -3.02 -5.84
N ASP A 102 -20.05 -3.99 -6.29
CA ASP A 102 -19.82 -5.26 -5.56
C ASP A 102 -18.76 -5.15 -4.45
N PHE A 103 -18.16 -3.97 -4.27
CA PHE A 103 -17.02 -3.78 -3.36
C PHE A 103 -17.28 -4.35 -1.97
N LYS A 104 -18.40 -3.94 -1.33
CA LYS A 104 -18.75 -4.40 0.02
C LYS A 104 -18.89 -5.90 0.09
N ARG A 105 -19.75 -6.49 -0.72
CA ARG A 105 -20.03 -7.93 -0.72
C ARG A 105 -18.76 -8.76 -0.91
N LYS A 106 -17.93 -8.34 -1.86
CA LYS A 106 -16.69 -9.04 -2.20
C LYS A 106 -15.64 -8.90 -1.12
N LEU A 107 -15.47 -7.70 -0.55
CA LEU A 107 -14.48 -7.48 0.50
C LEU A 107 -14.90 -8.17 1.80
N ASP A 108 -16.17 -8.10 2.18
CA ASP A 108 -16.72 -8.85 3.32
C ASP A 108 -16.42 -10.35 3.17
N GLY A 109 -16.73 -10.95 2.01
CA GLY A 109 -16.48 -12.37 1.77
C GLY A 109 -14.99 -12.75 1.87
N VAL A 110 -14.08 -11.89 1.41
CA VAL A 110 -12.63 -12.12 1.54
C VAL A 110 -12.20 -12.04 3.01
N ILE A 111 -12.66 -11.03 3.76
CA ILE A 111 -12.29 -10.86 5.16
C ILE A 111 -12.87 -12.01 6.00
N GLU A 112 -14.12 -12.41 5.76
CA GLU A 112 -14.75 -13.57 6.42
C GLU A 112 -13.98 -14.86 6.15
N TYR A 113 -13.58 -15.12 4.91
CA TYR A 113 -12.74 -16.26 4.58
C TYR A 113 -11.42 -16.25 5.37
N LEU A 114 -10.73 -15.10 5.40
CA LEU A 114 -9.47 -14.96 6.14
C LEU A 114 -9.66 -15.07 7.66
N ASP A 115 -10.82 -14.66 8.18
CA ASP A 115 -11.16 -14.80 9.59
C ASP A 115 -11.42 -16.27 9.98
N GLN A 116 -12.01 -17.05 9.08
CA GLN A 116 -12.25 -18.48 9.27
C GLN A 116 -11.02 -19.36 9.08
N HIS A 117 -9.98 -18.86 8.36
CA HIS A 117 -8.76 -19.58 8.02
C HIS A 117 -7.54 -18.96 8.71
N LYS A 118 -7.52 -18.98 10.05
CA LYS A 118 -6.45 -18.40 10.88
C LYS A 118 -5.08 -19.07 10.70
N GLU A 119 -5.06 -20.27 10.10
CA GLU A 119 -3.83 -20.95 9.71
C GLU A 119 -3.10 -20.24 8.55
N LEU A 120 -3.79 -19.39 7.79
CA LEU A 120 -3.14 -18.53 6.80
C LEU A 120 -2.32 -17.44 7.51
N ASP A 121 -1.01 -17.59 7.44
CA ASP A 121 -0.06 -16.63 8.02
C ASP A 121 0.21 -15.49 7.03
N TRP A 122 -0.54 -14.40 7.17
CA TRP A 122 -0.47 -13.25 6.27
C TRP A 122 -0.43 -11.91 7.04
N TYR A 123 0.18 -10.90 6.40
CA TYR A 123 0.32 -9.56 6.95
C TYR A 123 -0.53 -8.51 6.22
N LEU A 124 -0.46 -8.53 4.90
CA LEU A 124 -1.07 -7.49 4.06
C LEU A 124 -1.69 -8.09 2.81
N LEU A 125 -2.97 -7.78 2.59
CA LEU A 125 -3.72 -8.10 1.38
C LEU A 125 -3.83 -6.87 0.49
N ASN A 126 -3.42 -6.96 -0.77
CA ASN A 126 -3.60 -5.92 -1.78
C ASN A 126 -4.90 -6.14 -2.56
N ILE A 127 -5.84 -5.20 -2.44
CA ILE A 127 -7.14 -5.23 -3.15
C ILE A 127 -7.16 -4.34 -4.40
N ALA A 128 -6.02 -3.71 -4.74
CA ALA A 128 -5.83 -2.84 -5.90
C ALA A 128 -4.86 -3.42 -6.95
N THR A 129 -4.71 -4.72 -6.99
CA THR A 129 -3.72 -5.43 -7.82
C THR A 129 -3.94 -5.20 -9.31
N LYS A 130 -2.90 -4.74 -10.01
CA LYS A 130 -2.94 -4.58 -11.46
C LYS A 130 -2.71 -5.89 -12.23
N LYS A 131 -1.83 -6.75 -11.72
CA LYS A 131 -1.41 -8.02 -12.34
C LYS A 131 -0.97 -9.01 -11.28
N LYS A 132 -1.39 -10.25 -11.43
CA LYS A 132 -0.91 -11.40 -10.67
C LYS A 132 0.47 -11.83 -11.17
N LYS A 133 1.47 -11.92 -10.28
CA LYS A 133 2.84 -12.32 -10.61
C LYS A 133 3.44 -13.16 -9.50
N LEU A 134 4.11 -14.26 -9.86
CA LEU A 134 4.73 -15.19 -8.90
C LEU A 134 3.79 -15.43 -7.71
N ALA A 135 2.69 -16.08 -7.98
CA ALA A 135 1.56 -16.22 -7.09
C ALA A 135 1.11 -17.68 -7.02
N LYS A 136 0.43 -18.04 -5.95
CA LYS A 136 -0.28 -19.32 -5.80
C LYS A 136 -1.71 -19.04 -5.36
N ASP A 137 -2.67 -19.58 -6.09
CA ASP A 137 -4.07 -19.46 -5.75
C ASP A 137 -4.37 -20.17 -4.44
N ILE A 138 -5.22 -19.56 -3.63
CA ILE A 138 -5.75 -20.11 -2.38
C ILE A 138 -7.18 -20.62 -2.65
N THR A 139 -8.06 -19.73 -3.09
CA THR A 139 -9.46 -20.03 -3.36
C THR A 139 -10.11 -18.96 -4.22
N ASP A 140 -11.31 -19.25 -4.74
CA ASP A 140 -12.17 -18.26 -5.39
C ASP A 140 -13.29 -17.82 -4.44
N ILE A 141 -13.45 -16.51 -4.29
CA ILE A 141 -14.45 -15.89 -3.45
C ILE A 141 -15.22 -14.88 -4.28
N GLU A 142 -16.53 -15.07 -4.43
CA GLU A 142 -17.41 -14.13 -5.15
C GLU A 142 -16.90 -13.78 -6.58
N GLY A 143 -16.34 -14.78 -7.27
CA GLY A 143 -15.78 -14.61 -8.61
C GLY A 143 -14.43 -13.87 -8.64
N MET A 144 -13.74 -13.82 -7.51
CA MET A 144 -12.37 -13.33 -7.40
C MET A 144 -11.46 -14.43 -6.89
N SER A 145 -10.29 -14.55 -7.50
CA SER A 145 -9.21 -15.37 -6.94
C SER A 145 -8.54 -14.63 -5.79
N LEU A 146 -8.52 -15.26 -4.60
CA LEU A 146 -7.62 -14.93 -3.49
C LEU A 146 -6.35 -15.74 -3.66
N TRP A 147 -5.19 -15.12 -3.51
CA TRP A 147 -3.91 -15.77 -3.80
C TRP A 147 -2.75 -15.25 -2.92
N HIS A 148 -1.76 -16.10 -2.68
CA HIS A 148 -0.46 -15.70 -2.11
C HIS A 148 0.29 -14.83 -3.12
N ALA A 149 0.60 -13.60 -2.73
CA ALA A 149 1.33 -12.62 -3.54
C ALA A 149 2.82 -12.68 -3.23
N PHE A 150 3.51 -13.74 -3.64
CA PHE A 150 4.93 -13.90 -3.36
C PHE A 150 5.78 -12.76 -3.94
N TYR A 151 5.43 -12.23 -5.12
CA TYR A 151 5.94 -10.95 -5.60
C TYR A 151 4.86 -9.88 -5.41
N PHE A 152 4.89 -9.24 -4.24
CA PHE A 152 3.82 -8.36 -3.78
C PHE A 152 3.57 -7.19 -4.75
N PRO A 153 2.32 -6.83 -5.04
CA PRO A 153 1.98 -5.74 -5.96
C PRO A 153 2.42 -4.37 -5.42
N ILE A 154 2.97 -3.52 -6.31
CA ILE A 154 3.26 -2.12 -6.01
C ILE A 154 1.98 -1.30 -6.21
N ARG A 155 1.24 -1.02 -5.17
CA ARG A 155 0.12 -0.08 -5.16
C ARG A 155 -0.47 0.01 -3.76
N GLY A 156 -0.38 1.19 -3.13
CA GLY A 156 -0.94 1.45 -1.80
C GLY A 156 -2.43 1.77 -1.78
N LEU A 157 -3.06 1.94 -2.96
CA LEU A 157 -4.42 2.49 -3.16
C LEU A 157 -5.54 1.80 -2.36
N GLY A 158 -5.39 0.50 -2.10
CA GLY A 158 -6.35 -0.29 -1.32
C GLY A 158 -5.67 -1.50 -0.71
N LEU A 159 -5.63 -1.54 0.62
CA LEU A 159 -4.90 -2.50 1.42
C LEU A 159 -5.75 -2.99 2.58
N VAL A 160 -5.61 -4.28 2.93
CA VAL A 160 -6.19 -4.84 4.17
C VAL A 160 -5.07 -5.42 5.02
N TRP A 161 -5.00 -5.02 6.28
CA TRP A 161 -4.02 -5.47 7.25
C TRP A 161 -4.61 -6.48 8.22
N SER A 162 -3.89 -7.56 8.51
CA SER A 162 -4.08 -8.30 9.74
C SER A 162 -3.44 -7.52 10.90
N ARG A 163 -3.89 -7.77 12.14
CA ARG A 163 -3.29 -7.14 13.32
C ARG A 163 -1.80 -7.48 13.45
N GLN A 164 -1.46 -8.76 13.28
CA GLN A 164 -0.07 -9.22 13.27
C GLN A 164 0.75 -8.53 12.16
N GLY A 165 0.17 -8.31 10.98
CA GLY A 165 0.82 -7.60 9.89
C GLY A 165 1.10 -6.14 10.20
N ALA A 166 0.14 -5.45 10.84
CA ALA A 166 0.32 -4.07 11.28
C ALA A 166 1.41 -3.96 12.36
N GLU A 167 1.42 -4.85 13.36
CA GLU A 167 2.48 -4.92 14.38
C GLU A 167 3.86 -5.14 13.76
N ALA A 168 3.95 -6.08 12.81
CA ALA A 168 5.19 -6.35 12.10
C ALA A 168 5.65 -5.16 11.24
N PHE A 169 4.70 -4.40 10.65
CA PHE A 169 5.00 -3.18 9.91
C PHE A 169 5.52 -2.07 10.83
N MET A 170 4.95 -1.88 12.02
CA MET A 170 5.45 -0.90 13.00
C MET A 170 6.92 -1.13 13.36
N GLN A 171 7.37 -2.38 13.38
CA GLN A 171 8.76 -2.73 13.63
C GLN A 171 9.65 -2.58 12.39
N ALA A 172 9.22 -3.19 11.27
CA ALA A 172 10.03 -3.24 10.05
C ALA A 172 10.05 -1.91 9.28
N GLY A 173 8.97 -1.13 9.36
CA GLY A 173 8.75 0.13 8.64
C GLY A 173 9.21 1.39 9.37
N LYS A 174 9.84 1.27 10.54
CA LYS A 174 10.25 2.42 11.35
C LYS A 174 11.22 3.35 10.62
N LYS A 175 12.14 2.81 9.81
CA LYS A 175 13.08 3.59 8.99
C LYS A 175 12.59 3.70 7.55
N MET A 176 12.48 4.92 7.05
CA MET A 176 11.99 5.22 5.71
C MET A 176 13.16 5.37 4.72
N ALA A 177 13.54 4.29 4.05
CA ALA A 177 14.58 4.28 3.02
C ALA A 177 14.02 4.11 1.59
N MET A 178 12.71 3.97 1.44
CA MET A 178 12.03 3.80 0.14
C MET A 178 10.56 4.24 0.24
N PRO A 179 9.88 4.57 -0.88
CA PRO A 179 8.43 4.79 -0.88
C PRO A 179 7.68 3.61 -0.29
N VAL A 180 6.56 3.87 0.36
CA VAL A 180 5.81 2.86 1.13
C VAL A 180 5.37 1.66 0.28
N ASP A 181 4.95 1.90 -0.96
CA ASP A 181 4.53 0.85 -1.89
C ASP A 181 5.70 -0.06 -2.31
N ILE A 182 6.88 0.51 -2.49
CA ILE A 182 8.12 -0.23 -2.74
C ILE A 182 8.56 -0.99 -1.48
N PHE A 183 8.41 -0.39 -0.31
CA PHE A 183 8.68 -1.05 0.96
C PHE A 183 7.79 -2.29 1.13
N PHE A 184 6.49 -2.17 0.93
CA PHE A 184 5.57 -3.30 1.00
C PHE A 184 5.96 -4.41 0.02
N GLN A 185 6.26 -4.06 -1.24
CA GLN A 185 6.69 -5.06 -2.22
C GLN A 185 7.95 -5.79 -1.76
N THR A 186 8.99 -5.07 -1.36
CA THR A 186 10.27 -5.65 -0.97
C THR A 186 10.14 -6.49 0.30
N TRP A 187 9.47 -5.96 1.31
CA TRP A 187 9.29 -6.61 2.62
C TRP A 187 8.44 -7.88 2.52
N LEU A 188 7.30 -7.80 1.83
CA LEU A 188 6.39 -8.94 1.70
C LEU A 188 6.88 -9.98 0.70
N SER A 189 7.60 -9.58 -0.35
CA SER A 189 8.26 -10.57 -1.22
C SER A 189 9.37 -11.33 -0.49
N LYS A 190 10.01 -10.71 0.51
CA LYS A 190 11.04 -11.37 1.32
C LYS A 190 10.46 -12.36 2.33
N ASN A 191 9.34 -12.02 2.98
CA ASN A 191 8.76 -12.85 4.05
C ASN A 191 7.63 -13.79 3.57
N GLY A 192 7.10 -13.60 2.36
CA GLY A 192 6.05 -14.44 1.77
C GLY A 192 4.64 -14.22 2.33
N LYS A 193 4.44 -13.21 3.19
CA LYS A 193 3.17 -12.98 3.92
C LYS A 193 2.23 -11.97 3.24
N GLY A 194 2.41 -11.74 1.95
CA GLY A 194 1.54 -10.91 1.15
C GLY A 194 0.42 -11.72 0.49
N LEU A 195 -0.79 -11.16 0.46
CA LEU A 195 -1.93 -11.69 -0.28
C LEU A 195 -2.38 -10.69 -1.35
N GLY A 196 -3.18 -11.16 -2.29
CA GLY A 196 -3.82 -10.33 -3.29
C GLY A 196 -5.15 -10.92 -3.75
N VAL A 197 -5.99 -10.08 -4.36
CA VAL A 197 -7.21 -10.52 -5.04
C VAL A 197 -7.18 -10.12 -6.52
N TRP A 198 -7.84 -10.92 -7.37
CA TRP A 198 -8.00 -10.63 -8.79
C TRP A 198 -9.37 -11.13 -9.28
N PRO A 199 -10.13 -10.30 -10.00
CA PRO A 199 -9.85 -8.90 -10.38
C PRO A 199 -9.81 -7.96 -9.17
N ALA A 200 -9.14 -6.79 -9.34
CA ALA A 200 -9.00 -5.80 -8.29
C ALA A 200 -10.35 -5.18 -7.89
N LEU A 201 -10.55 -5.00 -6.58
CA LEU A 201 -11.72 -4.31 -6.02
C LEU A 201 -11.60 -2.79 -6.12
N VAL A 202 -10.36 -2.30 -6.09
CA VAL A 202 -10.03 -0.89 -6.11
C VAL A 202 -9.15 -0.59 -7.32
N LYS A 203 -9.47 0.48 -8.04
CA LYS A 203 -8.73 0.96 -9.22
C LYS A 203 -8.43 2.44 -9.05
N PRO A 204 -7.37 2.98 -9.70
CA PRO A 204 -7.17 4.43 -9.75
C PRO A 204 -8.35 5.11 -10.45
N ALA A 205 -8.78 6.25 -9.93
CA ALA A 205 -9.85 7.05 -10.54
C ALA A 205 -9.42 7.76 -11.84
N GLY A 206 -8.14 7.69 -12.20
CA GLY A 206 -7.60 8.40 -13.36
C GLY A 206 -7.38 9.90 -13.14
N LEU A 207 -7.44 10.33 -11.88
CA LEU A 207 -7.16 11.71 -11.48
C LEU A 207 -5.65 11.96 -11.49
N ASP A 208 -5.28 13.22 -11.73
CA ASP A 208 -3.88 13.62 -11.58
C ASP A 208 -3.43 13.40 -10.12
N SER A 209 -2.33 12.70 -9.98
CA SER A 209 -1.75 12.46 -8.65
C SER A 209 -1.23 13.78 -8.09
N ASP A 210 -1.59 14.11 -6.83
CA ASP A 210 -1.05 15.30 -6.14
C ASP A 210 0.49 15.26 -6.08
N ILE A 211 1.06 14.07 -6.14
CA ILE A 211 2.52 13.86 -6.25
C ILE A 211 3.04 14.28 -7.63
N LEU A 212 2.26 14.06 -8.70
CA LEU A 212 2.65 14.34 -10.09
C LEU A 212 2.20 15.73 -10.56
N GLY A 213 1.03 16.20 -10.13
CA GLY A 213 0.46 17.49 -10.55
C GLY A 213 1.35 18.68 -10.20
N THR A 214 1.95 18.69 -9.01
CA THR A 214 2.94 19.71 -8.59
C THR A 214 4.22 19.69 -9.42
N VAL A 215 4.58 18.57 -10.02
CA VAL A 215 5.78 18.42 -10.88
C VAL A 215 5.53 19.00 -12.26
N ALA A 216 4.35 18.70 -12.84
CA ALA A 216 3.97 19.20 -14.16
C ALA A 216 3.77 20.73 -14.16
N ALA A 217 3.17 21.27 -13.08
CA ALA A 217 2.94 22.72 -12.95
C ALA A 217 4.22 23.55 -12.82
N GLN A 218 5.34 22.96 -12.39
CA GLN A 218 6.63 23.64 -12.24
C GLN A 218 7.56 23.46 -13.44
N GLY A 219 7.16 22.75 -14.50
CA GLY A 219 8.00 22.48 -15.68
C GLY A 219 9.25 21.62 -15.39
N ILE A 220 9.39 21.08 -14.17
CA ILE A 220 10.53 20.28 -13.76
C ILE A 220 10.21 18.81 -13.99
N SER A 221 11.09 18.07 -14.66
CA SER A 221 10.89 16.64 -14.87
C SER A 221 10.95 15.89 -13.54
N ARG A 222 10.16 14.81 -13.41
CA ARG A 222 10.22 13.92 -12.22
C ARG A 222 11.63 13.42 -11.94
N LYS A 223 12.42 13.19 -12.99
CA LYS A 223 13.81 12.73 -12.89
C LYS A 223 14.71 13.75 -12.21
N GLU A 224 14.55 15.04 -12.53
CA GLU A 224 15.30 16.14 -11.91
C GLU A 224 14.89 16.35 -10.46
N LYS A 225 13.58 16.37 -10.17
CA LYS A 225 13.04 16.52 -8.81
C LYS A 225 13.47 15.40 -7.86
N GLU A 226 13.56 14.17 -8.36
CA GLU A 226 14.00 13.01 -7.58
C GLU A 226 15.52 12.95 -7.37
N GLY A 227 16.33 13.80 -8.05
CA GLY A 227 17.79 13.77 -7.93
C GLY A 227 18.38 12.40 -8.25
N ARG A 228 17.91 11.74 -9.32
CA ARG A 228 18.32 10.38 -9.68
C ARG A 228 19.80 10.31 -10.04
N SER A 229 20.56 9.51 -9.31
CA SER A 229 21.95 9.18 -9.66
C SER A 229 22.02 8.32 -10.91
N PHE A 230 23.19 8.31 -11.57
CA PHE A 230 23.46 7.42 -12.72
C PHE A 230 23.18 5.94 -12.40
N SER A 231 23.42 5.52 -11.15
CA SER A 231 23.20 4.14 -10.68
C SER A 231 21.74 3.79 -10.38
N HIS A 232 20.79 4.75 -10.43
CA HIS A 232 19.39 4.52 -10.08
C HIS A 232 18.75 3.34 -10.86
N GLY A 233 18.99 3.29 -12.16
CA GLY A 233 18.47 2.20 -13.01
C GLY A 233 18.98 0.81 -12.60
N LEU A 234 20.29 0.72 -12.35
CA LEU A 234 20.94 -0.52 -11.92
C LEU A 234 20.45 -0.97 -10.54
N LYS A 235 20.35 -0.04 -9.57
CA LYS A 235 19.85 -0.33 -8.22
C LYS A 235 18.39 -0.80 -8.25
N LYS A 236 17.54 -0.16 -9.08
CA LYS A 236 16.17 -0.60 -9.31
C LYS A 236 16.13 -2.03 -9.85
N GLN A 237 16.92 -2.35 -10.87
CA GLN A 237 16.97 -3.71 -11.43
C GLN A 237 17.45 -4.73 -10.40
N LYS A 238 18.54 -4.43 -9.68
CA LYS A 238 19.08 -5.30 -8.61
C LYS A 238 18.02 -5.59 -7.55
N ARG A 239 17.28 -4.56 -7.08
CA ARG A 239 16.18 -4.74 -6.12
C ARG A 239 15.09 -5.65 -6.69
N MET A 240 14.60 -5.36 -7.90
CA MET A 240 13.54 -6.15 -8.53
C MET A 240 13.94 -7.62 -8.72
N TRP A 241 15.19 -7.91 -9.09
CA TRP A 241 15.68 -9.28 -9.21
C TRP A 241 15.79 -9.98 -7.86
N ARG A 242 16.30 -9.30 -6.84
CA ARG A 242 16.35 -9.81 -5.48
C ARG A 242 14.96 -10.15 -4.95
N ASP A 243 13.99 -9.25 -5.12
CA ASP A 243 12.61 -9.44 -4.64
C ASP A 243 11.91 -10.58 -5.39
N LYS A 244 12.15 -10.73 -6.69
CA LYS A 244 11.69 -11.88 -7.48
C LYS A 244 12.35 -13.20 -7.03
N PHE A 245 13.62 -13.18 -6.68
CA PHE A 245 14.31 -14.35 -6.17
C PHE A 245 13.68 -14.87 -4.87
N TYR A 246 13.37 -13.99 -3.93
CA TYR A 246 12.64 -14.36 -2.72
C TYR A 246 11.24 -14.90 -3.04
N ALA A 247 10.52 -14.24 -3.92
CA ALA A 247 9.20 -14.67 -4.37
C ALA A 247 9.23 -16.07 -5.01
N MET A 248 10.24 -16.35 -5.83
CA MET A 248 10.44 -17.69 -6.42
C MET A 248 10.71 -18.75 -5.37
N LYS A 249 11.52 -18.45 -4.33
CA LYS A 249 11.77 -19.39 -3.21
C LYS A 249 10.45 -19.77 -2.53
N HIS A 250 9.60 -18.80 -2.21
CA HIS A 250 8.29 -19.05 -1.59
C HIS A 250 7.38 -19.86 -2.52
N LEU A 251 7.35 -19.53 -3.81
CA LEU A 251 6.55 -20.26 -4.80
C LEU A 251 6.97 -21.73 -4.92
N VAL A 252 8.27 -22.02 -4.90
CA VAL A 252 8.78 -23.39 -4.95
C VAL A 252 8.50 -24.13 -3.64
N ALA A 253 8.68 -23.50 -2.50
CA ALA A 253 8.42 -24.09 -1.19
C ALA A 253 6.93 -24.36 -0.93
N SER A 254 6.03 -23.71 -1.67
CA SER A 254 4.58 -23.86 -1.53
C SER A 254 3.98 -24.96 -2.44
N LYS A 255 4.79 -25.63 -3.27
CA LYS A 255 4.37 -26.77 -4.10
C LYS A 255 4.31 -28.03 -3.29
#